data_7245356351226ae4eb8994f2cca3c4ae
#
_entry.id   7245356351226ae4eb8994f2cca3c4ae
#
_cell.length_a   1.000
_cell.length_b   1.000
_cell.length_c   1.000
_cell.angle_alpha   90.00
_cell.angle_beta   90.00
_cell.angle_gamma   90.00
#
_symmetry.space_group_name_H-M   'P 1'
#
loop_
_entity.id
_entity.type
_entity.pdbx_description
1 polymer ?
#
loop_
_entity_poly.entity_id
_entity_poly.type
_entity_poly.pdbx_seq_one_letter_code
_entity_poly.pdbx_strand_id
1 'polypeptide(L)'
;AQAGVPLPDYLAREGLAVLNAIPTAEGCIALLLQNRTRTLWHSPVLVLGYGRCGAALAVRLAALGAQVTVAARSPGQRAQAESRGLNACGLEELTHRLPGFETVVNTIPAPTLGHRELAALAPGSLVIDLASLPGGVDLEAAEELGIRAIRALSLPARCAPVTAGEFVADTVLAMLCEEGLCV
;
A
#
# COMPACT_ATOMS: atom_id res chain seq x y z
N ALA A 1 -6.89 -26.92 13.79
CA ALA A 1 -7.96 -26.90 14.79
C ALA A 1 -8.36 -28.33 15.16
N GLN A 2 -7.54 -29.01 16.00
CA GLN A 2 -7.85 -30.37 16.49
C GLN A 2 -8.75 -30.39 17.74
N ALA A 3 -9.05 -29.23 18.31
CA ALA A 3 -9.79 -29.14 19.58
C ALA A 3 -11.24 -28.67 19.44
N GLY A 4 -11.75 -28.38 18.24
CA GLY A 4 -13.14 -27.94 18.04
C GLY A 4 -13.45 -26.55 18.66
N VAL A 5 -12.45 -25.85 19.16
CA VAL A 5 -12.61 -24.50 19.73
C VAL A 5 -12.57 -23.49 18.57
N PRO A 6 -13.63 -22.68 18.37
CA PRO A 6 -13.59 -21.60 17.40
C PRO A 6 -12.53 -20.57 17.83
N LEU A 7 -11.50 -20.40 17.01
CA LEU A 7 -10.49 -19.35 17.21
C LEU A 7 -10.88 -18.14 16.35
N PRO A 8 -11.30 -17.05 16.95
CA PRO A 8 -11.61 -15.83 16.20
C PRO A 8 -10.33 -15.27 15.57
N ASP A 9 -10.43 -14.90 14.28
CA ASP A 9 -9.30 -14.32 13.53
C ASP A 9 -9.19 -12.82 13.81
N TYR A 10 -8.18 -12.42 14.59
CA TYR A 10 -7.92 -11.00 14.86
C TYR A 10 -7.50 -10.23 13.62
N LEU A 11 -6.93 -10.87 12.59
CA LEU A 11 -6.56 -10.23 11.34
C LEU A 11 -7.79 -9.84 10.49
N ALA A 12 -8.95 -10.45 10.75
CA ALA A 12 -10.21 -10.07 10.11
C ALA A 12 -10.83 -8.79 10.70
N ARG A 13 -10.29 -8.26 11.82
CA ARG A 13 -10.81 -7.06 12.44
C ARG A 13 -10.44 -5.81 11.63
N GLU A 14 -11.46 -5.08 11.19
CA GLU A 14 -11.29 -3.85 10.39
C GLU A 14 -10.47 -2.79 11.12
N GLY A 15 -10.69 -2.62 12.43
CA GLY A 15 -9.93 -1.67 13.26
C GLY A 15 -8.42 -1.93 13.20
N LEU A 16 -8.00 -3.20 13.36
CA LEU A 16 -6.60 -3.58 13.23
C LEU A 16 -6.06 -3.32 11.83
N ALA A 17 -6.84 -3.65 10.81
CA ALA A 17 -6.41 -3.45 9.42
C ALA A 17 -6.21 -1.96 9.08
N VAL A 18 -7.05 -1.07 9.64
CA VAL A 18 -6.90 0.39 9.52
C VAL A 18 -5.66 0.88 10.26
N LEU A 19 -5.46 0.44 11.51
CA LEU A 19 -4.29 0.83 12.31
C LEU A 19 -2.97 0.33 11.69
N ASN A 20 -2.93 -0.91 11.21
CA ASN A 20 -1.75 -1.48 10.54
C ASN A 20 -1.41 -0.80 9.20
N ALA A 21 -2.34 -0.07 8.59
CA ALA A 21 -2.06 0.75 7.42
C ALA A 21 -1.12 1.93 7.74
N ILE A 22 -1.05 2.39 9.00
CA ILE A 22 -0.16 3.47 9.43
C ILE A 22 1.30 3.05 9.31
N PRO A 23 1.79 2.04 10.05
CA PRO A 23 3.19 1.61 9.94
C PRO A 23 3.51 1.02 8.56
N THR A 24 2.52 0.47 7.83
CA THR A 24 2.71 0.07 6.43
C THR A 24 3.08 1.27 5.56
N ALA A 25 2.36 2.38 5.69
CA ALA A 25 2.62 3.60 4.92
C ALA A 25 3.97 4.22 5.29
N GLU A 26 4.31 4.27 6.57
CA GLU A 26 5.59 4.79 7.06
C GLU A 26 6.77 3.94 6.59
N GLY A 27 6.66 2.62 6.66
CA GLY A 27 7.65 1.70 6.14
C GLY A 27 7.84 1.80 4.62
N CYS A 28 6.74 2.03 3.88
CA CYS A 28 6.82 2.31 2.44
C CYS A 28 7.56 3.62 2.17
N ILE A 29 7.28 4.69 2.90
CA ILE A 29 7.98 5.98 2.76
C ILE A 29 9.47 5.81 3.07
N ALA A 30 9.82 5.07 4.11
CA ALA A 30 11.22 4.76 4.42
C ALA A 30 11.91 4.04 3.25
N LEU A 31 11.26 3.02 2.66
CA LEU A 31 11.79 2.34 1.47
C LEU A 31 11.92 3.29 0.28
N LEU A 32 10.96 4.17 0.04
CA LEU A 32 11.06 5.17 -1.02
C LEU A 32 12.28 6.07 -0.83
N LEU A 33 12.49 6.61 0.37
CA LEU A 33 13.61 7.49 0.69
C LEU A 33 14.96 6.78 0.56
N GLN A 34 15.05 5.49 0.92
CA GLN A 34 16.28 4.70 0.80
C GLN A 34 16.62 4.30 -0.65
N ASN A 35 15.63 4.23 -1.52
CA ASN A 35 15.79 3.71 -2.88
C ASN A 35 15.71 4.77 -3.96
N ARG A 36 15.62 6.05 -3.60
CA ARG A 36 15.59 7.19 -4.50
C ARG A 36 16.78 8.10 -4.26
N THR A 37 17.22 8.78 -5.30
CA THR A 37 18.27 9.81 -5.23
C THR A 37 17.69 11.22 -5.16
N ARG A 38 16.37 11.37 -5.36
CA ARG A 38 15.65 12.64 -5.33
C ARG A 38 14.68 12.68 -4.16
N THR A 39 14.40 13.87 -3.67
CA THR A 39 13.37 14.11 -2.65
C THR A 39 11.97 13.71 -3.14
N LEU A 40 11.04 13.45 -2.20
CA LEU A 40 9.62 13.27 -2.50
C LEU A 40 8.93 14.59 -2.84
N TRP A 41 9.46 15.71 -2.38
CA TRP A 41 8.91 17.04 -2.65
C TRP A 41 8.83 17.30 -4.16
N HIS A 42 7.64 17.69 -4.63
CA HIS A 42 7.27 17.84 -6.05
C HIS A 42 7.47 16.60 -6.94
N SER A 43 7.76 15.44 -6.35
CA SER A 43 7.92 14.21 -7.12
C SER A 43 6.54 13.65 -7.53
N PRO A 44 6.35 13.27 -8.80
CA PRO A 44 5.14 12.57 -9.22
C PRO A 44 5.15 11.14 -8.69
N VAL A 45 4.15 10.79 -7.87
CA VAL A 45 3.98 9.46 -7.28
C VAL A 45 2.60 8.93 -7.62
N LEU A 46 2.56 7.72 -8.19
CA LEU A 46 1.32 7.01 -8.46
C LEU A 46 1.06 5.96 -7.38
N VAL A 47 -0.12 6.01 -6.75
CA VAL A 47 -0.58 5.01 -5.80
C VAL A 47 -1.72 4.22 -6.43
N LEU A 48 -1.49 2.91 -6.64
CA LEU A 48 -2.50 2.00 -7.16
C LEU A 48 -3.33 1.42 -6.01
N GLY A 49 -4.63 1.70 -6.04
CA GLY A 49 -5.58 1.37 -4.99
C GLY A 49 -5.74 2.48 -3.95
N TYR A 50 -6.97 2.63 -3.46
CA TYR A 50 -7.32 3.59 -2.40
C TYR A 50 -8.12 2.91 -1.29
N GLY A 51 -7.64 1.72 -0.90
CA GLY A 51 -8.06 1.03 0.32
C GLY A 51 -7.34 1.59 1.55
N ARG A 52 -7.35 0.86 2.64
CA ARG A 52 -6.72 1.27 3.93
C ARG A 52 -5.27 1.71 3.75
N CYS A 53 -4.43 0.85 3.17
CA CYS A 53 -3.00 1.16 2.96
C CYS A 53 -2.78 2.28 1.93
N GLY A 54 -3.49 2.23 0.79
CA GLY A 54 -3.36 3.25 -0.25
C GLY A 54 -3.76 4.65 0.23
N ALA A 55 -4.86 4.75 0.98
CA ALA A 55 -5.32 6.02 1.56
C ALA A 55 -4.34 6.56 2.61
N ALA A 56 -3.88 5.70 3.54
CA ALA A 56 -2.92 6.07 4.57
C ALA A 56 -1.59 6.56 3.97
N LEU A 57 -1.12 5.90 2.91
CA LEU A 57 0.11 6.26 2.21
C LEU A 57 -0.03 7.56 1.41
N ALA A 58 -1.09 7.66 0.59
CA ALA A 58 -1.28 8.80 -0.32
C ALA A 58 -1.33 10.14 0.42
N VAL A 59 -2.05 10.21 1.54
CA VAL A 59 -2.14 11.42 2.37
C VAL A 59 -0.79 11.79 2.97
N ARG A 60 -0.01 10.81 3.43
CA ARG A 60 1.34 11.04 4.00
C ARG A 60 2.33 11.50 2.94
N LEU A 61 2.30 10.91 1.75
CA LEU A 61 3.14 11.35 0.63
C LEU A 61 2.81 12.79 0.21
N ALA A 62 1.52 13.14 0.15
CA ALA A 62 1.10 14.51 -0.14
C ALA A 62 1.56 15.50 0.94
N ALA A 63 1.49 15.11 2.22
CA ALA A 63 2.01 15.92 3.34
C ALA A 63 3.53 16.14 3.27
N LEU A 64 4.27 15.22 2.65
CA LEU A 64 5.70 15.39 2.33
C LEU A 64 5.93 16.21 1.06
N GLY A 65 4.89 16.75 0.45
CA GLY A 65 4.95 17.61 -0.74
C GLY A 65 5.04 16.85 -2.06
N ALA A 66 4.78 15.53 -2.10
CA ALA A 66 4.72 14.76 -3.33
C ALA A 66 3.47 15.12 -4.15
N GLN A 67 3.58 15.07 -5.48
CA GLN A 67 2.44 15.19 -6.39
C GLN A 67 1.79 13.82 -6.56
N VAL A 68 0.85 13.50 -5.66
CA VAL A 68 0.24 12.18 -5.59
C VAL A 68 -0.94 12.09 -6.55
N THR A 69 -0.94 11.04 -7.37
CA THR A 69 -2.10 10.57 -8.13
C THR A 69 -2.52 9.20 -7.63
N VAL A 70 -3.79 9.03 -7.39
CA VAL A 70 -4.39 7.74 -7.00
C VAL A 70 -5.06 7.12 -8.22
N ALA A 71 -4.71 5.88 -8.57
CA ALA A 71 -5.46 5.12 -9.56
C ALA A 71 -6.34 4.08 -8.85
N ALA A 72 -7.66 4.19 -9.01
CA ALA A 72 -8.61 3.30 -8.36
C ALA A 72 -9.78 2.93 -9.27
N ARG A 73 -10.25 1.67 -9.15
CA ARG A 73 -11.38 1.15 -9.93
C ARG A 73 -12.69 1.81 -9.53
N SER A 74 -12.92 2.00 -8.23
CA SER A 74 -14.17 2.53 -7.70
C SER A 74 -14.27 4.04 -7.86
N PRO A 75 -15.36 4.58 -8.49
CA PRO A 75 -15.62 6.02 -8.53
C PRO A 75 -15.66 6.65 -7.12
N GLY A 76 -16.21 5.94 -6.13
CA GLY A 76 -16.25 6.41 -4.74
C GLY A 76 -14.86 6.58 -4.13
N GLN A 77 -13.93 5.66 -4.40
CA GLN A 77 -12.54 5.79 -3.96
C GLN A 77 -11.85 6.98 -4.63
N ARG A 78 -12.08 7.22 -5.91
CA ARG A 78 -11.53 8.38 -6.62
C ARG A 78 -12.07 9.69 -6.02
N ALA A 79 -13.38 9.79 -5.83
CA ALA A 79 -13.99 10.95 -5.17
C ALA A 79 -13.46 11.18 -3.74
N GLN A 80 -13.21 10.12 -2.97
CA GLN A 80 -12.56 10.23 -1.65
C GLN A 80 -11.14 10.75 -1.74
N ALA A 81 -10.36 10.35 -2.75
CA ALA A 81 -9.01 10.87 -2.97
C ALA A 81 -9.07 12.37 -3.33
N GLU A 82 -9.94 12.75 -4.26
CA GLU A 82 -10.14 14.14 -4.70
C GLU A 82 -10.61 15.04 -3.54
N SER A 83 -11.52 14.56 -2.69
CA SER A 83 -11.99 15.33 -1.52
C SER A 83 -10.86 15.64 -0.50
N ARG A 84 -9.73 14.94 -0.60
CA ARG A 84 -8.52 15.17 0.21
C ARG A 84 -7.43 15.93 -0.54
N GLY A 85 -7.77 16.53 -1.69
CA GLY A 85 -6.86 17.31 -2.52
C GLY A 85 -5.85 16.49 -3.32
N LEU A 86 -6.09 15.19 -3.49
CA LEU A 86 -5.25 14.31 -4.31
C LEU A 86 -5.77 14.25 -5.75
N ASN A 87 -4.88 14.04 -6.72
CA ASN A 87 -5.33 13.69 -8.07
C ASN A 87 -5.83 12.24 -8.09
N ALA A 88 -6.85 11.98 -8.92
CA ALA A 88 -7.35 10.62 -9.09
C ALA A 88 -7.62 10.27 -10.55
N CYS A 89 -7.53 8.98 -10.90
CA CYS A 89 -7.86 8.44 -12.21
C CYS A 89 -8.38 7.02 -12.13
N GLY A 90 -8.94 6.53 -13.22
CA GLY A 90 -9.34 5.14 -13.36
C GLY A 90 -8.15 4.21 -13.64
N LEU A 91 -8.30 2.92 -13.32
CA LEU A 91 -7.26 1.93 -13.67
C LEU A 91 -7.17 1.71 -15.19
N GLU A 92 -8.23 1.97 -15.93
CA GLU A 92 -8.28 1.92 -17.38
C GLU A 92 -7.38 2.96 -18.08
N GLU A 93 -7.05 4.05 -17.38
CA GLU A 93 -6.14 5.10 -17.86
C GLU A 93 -4.66 4.80 -17.60
N LEU A 94 -4.37 3.71 -16.85
CA LEU A 94 -3.07 3.45 -16.25
C LEU A 94 -1.93 3.48 -17.29
N THR A 95 -2.05 2.71 -18.38
CA THR A 95 -1.01 2.59 -19.40
C THR A 95 -0.63 3.94 -20.04
N HIS A 96 -1.59 4.85 -20.20
CA HIS A 96 -1.34 6.18 -20.75
C HIS A 96 -0.70 7.14 -19.76
N ARG A 97 -0.91 6.92 -18.46
CA ARG A 97 -0.42 7.81 -17.39
C ARG A 97 0.94 7.41 -16.84
N LEU A 98 1.28 6.12 -16.88
CA LEU A 98 2.52 5.57 -16.32
C LEU A 98 3.80 6.30 -16.76
N PRO A 99 3.96 6.77 -18.02
CA PRO A 99 5.17 7.50 -18.42
C PRO A 99 5.45 8.78 -17.62
N GLY A 100 4.44 9.33 -16.96
CA GLY A 100 4.55 10.54 -16.13
C GLY A 100 5.04 10.30 -14.69
N PHE A 101 5.29 9.05 -14.29
CA PHE A 101 5.63 8.72 -12.91
C PHE A 101 7.00 8.07 -12.78
N GLU A 102 7.84 8.63 -11.93
CA GLU A 102 9.12 8.03 -11.51
C GLU A 102 8.95 7.00 -10.39
N THR A 103 7.80 7.03 -9.72
CA THR A 103 7.51 6.17 -8.57
C THR A 103 6.08 5.66 -8.64
N VAL A 104 5.93 4.35 -8.52
CA VAL A 104 4.64 3.68 -8.46
C VAL A 104 4.58 2.80 -7.22
N VAL A 105 3.52 2.93 -6.43
CA VAL A 105 3.28 2.06 -5.28
C VAL A 105 1.98 1.30 -5.48
N ASN A 106 2.07 -0.02 -5.56
CA ASN A 106 0.90 -0.88 -5.68
C ASN A 106 0.39 -1.33 -4.30
N THR A 107 -0.92 -1.21 -4.08
CA THR A 107 -1.62 -1.72 -2.90
C THR A 107 -2.76 -2.70 -3.25
N ILE A 108 -2.90 -3.04 -4.53
CA ILE A 108 -3.98 -3.91 -5.02
C ILE A 108 -3.48 -5.36 -5.05
N PRO A 109 -4.10 -6.30 -4.30
CA PRO A 109 -3.70 -7.71 -4.26
C PRO A 109 -4.27 -8.51 -5.45
N ALA A 110 -4.10 -7.98 -6.66
CA ALA A 110 -4.49 -8.61 -7.90
C ALA A 110 -3.56 -8.13 -9.03
N PRO A 111 -3.33 -8.90 -10.10
CA PRO A 111 -2.47 -8.51 -11.22
C PRO A 111 -2.87 -7.12 -11.76
N THR A 112 -1.97 -6.15 -11.63
CA THR A 112 -2.22 -4.73 -11.97
C THR A 112 -1.10 -4.15 -12.83
N LEU A 113 0.15 -4.49 -12.54
CA LEU A 113 1.33 -4.10 -13.31
C LEU A 113 1.97 -5.33 -13.92
N GLY A 114 1.49 -5.72 -15.10
CA GLY A 114 2.11 -6.74 -15.95
C GLY A 114 3.16 -6.15 -16.88
N HIS A 115 3.69 -6.97 -17.77
CA HIS A 115 4.72 -6.57 -18.72
C HIS A 115 4.36 -5.30 -19.52
N ARG A 116 3.10 -5.17 -19.96
CA ARG A 116 2.63 -4.01 -20.74
C ARG A 116 2.69 -2.71 -19.93
N GLU A 117 2.21 -2.74 -18.69
CA GLU A 117 2.20 -1.58 -17.81
C GLU A 117 3.62 -1.21 -17.36
N LEU A 118 4.44 -2.21 -17.04
CA LEU A 118 5.84 -2.00 -16.65
C LEU A 118 6.66 -1.43 -17.81
N ALA A 119 6.45 -1.88 -19.04
CA ALA A 119 7.12 -1.36 -20.24
C ALA A 119 6.74 0.11 -20.56
N ALA A 120 5.62 0.60 -20.03
CA ALA A 120 5.21 2.00 -20.17
C ALA A 120 5.88 2.95 -19.16
N LEU A 121 6.55 2.42 -18.14
CA LEU A 121 7.27 3.23 -17.14
C LEU A 121 8.53 3.85 -17.76
N ALA A 122 8.90 5.03 -17.26
CA ALA A 122 10.17 5.65 -17.64
C ALA A 122 11.36 4.82 -17.12
N PRO A 123 12.48 4.77 -17.86
CA PRO A 123 13.70 4.12 -17.37
C PRO A 123 14.13 4.67 -16.01
N GLY A 124 14.49 3.78 -15.09
CA GLY A 124 14.88 4.13 -13.73
C GLY A 124 13.73 4.38 -12.76
N SER A 125 12.48 4.16 -13.18
CA SER A 125 11.32 4.19 -12.29
C SER A 125 11.45 3.16 -11.17
N LEU A 126 10.93 3.52 -9.98
CA LEU A 126 10.85 2.65 -8.81
C LEU A 126 9.42 2.17 -8.60
N VAL A 127 9.23 0.87 -8.51
CA VAL A 127 7.95 0.23 -8.19
C VAL A 127 8.04 -0.43 -6.81
N ILE A 128 7.09 -0.15 -5.91
CA ILE A 128 6.95 -0.85 -4.63
C ILE A 128 5.62 -1.58 -4.61
N ASP A 129 5.65 -2.89 -4.36
CA ASP A 129 4.45 -3.72 -4.20
C ASP A 129 4.18 -3.98 -2.71
N LEU A 130 3.16 -3.33 -2.16
CA LEU A 130 2.69 -3.49 -0.78
C LEU A 130 1.59 -4.53 -0.65
N ALA A 131 1.06 -5.00 -1.78
CA ALA A 131 -0.07 -5.90 -1.76
C ALA A 131 0.30 -7.26 -1.13
N SER A 132 -0.65 -7.83 -0.37
CA SER A 132 -0.53 -9.20 0.11
C SER A 132 -0.44 -10.19 -1.06
N LEU A 133 0.11 -11.36 -0.80
CA LEU A 133 0.22 -12.40 -1.84
C LEU A 133 -1.12 -12.71 -2.50
N PRO A 134 -1.12 -12.91 -3.82
CA PRO A 134 0.04 -13.08 -4.72
C PRO A 134 0.77 -11.79 -5.09
N GLY A 135 0.30 -10.62 -4.70
CA GLY A 135 0.82 -9.32 -5.12
C GLY A 135 0.14 -8.82 -6.40
N GLY A 136 0.52 -7.63 -6.85
CA GLY A 136 -0.07 -7.02 -8.04
C GLY A 136 0.96 -6.62 -9.10
N VAL A 137 2.24 -6.88 -8.87
CA VAL A 137 3.36 -6.55 -9.77
C VAL A 137 4.01 -7.82 -10.27
N ASP A 138 4.18 -7.92 -11.57
CA ASP A 138 4.96 -8.96 -12.24
C ASP A 138 6.46 -8.65 -12.05
N LEU A 139 7.08 -9.31 -11.09
CA LEU A 139 8.48 -9.05 -10.74
C LEU A 139 9.45 -9.61 -11.79
N GLU A 140 9.08 -10.70 -12.48
CA GLU A 140 9.89 -11.29 -13.55
C GLU A 140 9.93 -10.33 -14.74
N ALA A 141 8.77 -9.83 -15.17
CA ALA A 141 8.69 -8.81 -16.22
C ALA A 141 9.41 -7.50 -15.82
N ALA A 142 9.36 -7.10 -14.55
CA ALA A 142 10.08 -5.92 -14.07
C ALA A 142 11.60 -6.10 -14.22
N GLU A 143 12.13 -7.27 -13.86
CA GLU A 143 13.55 -7.61 -14.01
C GLU A 143 13.98 -7.62 -15.49
N GLU A 144 13.21 -8.27 -16.37
CA GLU A 144 13.46 -8.30 -17.81
C GLU A 144 13.49 -6.89 -18.43
N LEU A 145 12.64 -5.99 -17.98
CA LEU A 145 12.55 -4.60 -18.45
C LEU A 145 13.53 -3.65 -17.76
N GLY A 146 14.33 -4.12 -16.80
CA GLY A 146 15.25 -3.28 -16.04
C GLY A 146 14.55 -2.26 -15.12
N ILE A 147 13.29 -2.53 -14.75
CA ILE A 147 12.53 -1.73 -13.81
C ILE A 147 12.83 -2.20 -12.37
N ARG A 148 13.22 -1.27 -11.52
CA ARG A 148 13.47 -1.59 -10.10
C ARG A 148 12.15 -1.82 -9.36
N ALA A 149 11.78 -3.08 -9.15
CA ALA A 149 10.58 -3.46 -8.40
C ALA A 149 10.95 -4.10 -7.05
N ILE A 150 10.26 -3.69 -5.97
CA ILE A 150 10.49 -4.18 -4.60
C ILE A 150 9.15 -4.69 -4.06
N ARG A 151 9.07 -5.97 -3.74
CA ARG A 151 7.96 -6.52 -2.95
C ARG A 151 8.21 -6.28 -1.48
N ALA A 152 7.35 -5.49 -0.85
CA ALA A 152 7.53 -5.00 0.52
C ALA A 152 6.45 -5.57 1.46
N LEU A 153 6.62 -6.83 1.85
CA LEU A 153 5.73 -7.50 2.78
C LEU A 153 6.10 -7.24 4.24
N SER A 154 5.12 -7.36 5.13
CA SER A 154 5.29 -7.31 6.60
C SER A 154 5.93 -6.01 7.11
N LEU A 155 5.68 -4.90 6.45
CA LEU A 155 6.24 -3.60 6.83
C LEU A 155 5.94 -3.20 8.28
N PRO A 156 4.73 -3.40 8.85
CA PRO A 156 4.49 -3.07 10.26
C PRO A 156 5.50 -3.71 11.21
N ALA A 157 5.74 -5.01 11.05
CA ALA A 157 6.69 -5.74 11.90
C ALA A 157 8.17 -5.35 11.64
N ARG A 158 8.48 -4.83 10.46
CA ARG A 158 9.86 -4.47 10.05
C ARG A 158 10.23 -3.04 10.42
N CYS A 159 9.28 -2.12 10.36
CA CYS A 159 9.56 -0.69 10.58
C CYS A 159 9.09 -0.17 11.95
N ALA A 160 8.02 -0.74 12.52
CA ALA A 160 7.46 -0.31 13.80
C ALA A 160 6.93 -1.51 14.61
N PRO A 161 7.79 -2.50 14.99
CA PRO A 161 7.36 -3.75 15.61
C PRO A 161 6.64 -3.54 16.95
N VAL A 162 7.03 -2.54 17.73
CA VAL A 162 6.39 -2.24 19.03
C VAL A 162 4.96 -1.78 18.80
N THR A 163 4.76 -0.75 17.99
CA THR A 163 3.42 -0.20 17.68
C THR A 163 2.52 -1.24 17.01
N ALA A 164 3.07 -2.03 16.08
CA ALA A 164 2.31 -3.09 15.43
C ALA A 164 1.91 -4.19 16.43
N GLY A 165 2.78 -4.51 17.40
CA GLY A 165 2.49 -5.44 18.48
C GLY A 165 1.41 -4.91 19.43
N GLU A 166 1.45 -3.63 19.79
CA GLU A 166 0.41 -2.96 20.61
C GLU A 166 -0.96 -3.03 19.93
N PHE A 167 -1.06 -2.70 18.64
CA PHE A 167 -2.32 -2.81 17.88
C PHE A 167 -2.90 -4.23 17.88
N VAL A 168 -2.04 -5.24 17.76
CA VAL A 168 -2.47 -6.65 17.84
C VAL A 168 -2.93 -6.98 19.27
N ALA A 169 -2.19 -6.60 20.28
CA ALA A 169 -2.52 -6.85 21.69
C ALA A 169 -3.87 -6.21 22.06
N ASP A 170 -4.07 -4.94 21.74
CA ASP A 170 -5.32 -4.22 22.00
C ASP A 170 -6.50 -4.88 21.29
N THR A 171 -6.30 -5.31 20.04
CA THR A 171 -7.33 -6.02 19.26
C THR A 171 -7.70 -7.34 19.92
N VAL A 172 -6.70 -8.14 20.32
CA VAL A 172 -6.94 -9.43 21.00
C VAL A 172 -7.62 -9.23 22.33
N LEU A 173 -7.19 -8.25 23.12
CA LEU A 173 -7.84 -7.94 24.42
C LEU A 173 -9.30 -7.53 24.22
N ALA A 174 -9.59 -6.66 23.23
CA ALA A 174 -10.96 -6.29 22.93
C ALA A 174 -11.82 -7.51 22.56
N MET A 175 -11.27 -8.44 21.74
CA MET A 175 -11.97 -9.66 21.40
C MET A 175 -12.23 -10.57 22.60
N LEU A 176 -11.28 -10.69 23.53
CA LEU A 176 -11.45 -11.45 24.76
C LEU A 176 -12.53 -10.83 25.66
N CYS A 177 -12.59 -9.49 25.72
CA CYS A 177 -13.65 -8.80 26.47
C CYS A 177 -15.04 -9.00 25.85
N GLU A 178 -15.15 -8.99 24.52
CA GLU A 178 -16.40 -9.30 23.81
C GLU A 178 -16.91 -10.72 24.14
N GLU A 179 -16.01 -11.67 24.36
CA GLU A 179 -16.32 -13.05 24.76
C GLU A 179 -16.53 -13.21 26.29
N GLY A 180 -16.47 -12.12 27.06
CA GLY A 180 -16.65 -12.18 28.53
C GLY A 180 -15.46 -12.75 29.29
N LEU A 181 -14.27 -12.81 28.66
CA LEU A 181 -13.04 -13.37 29.24
C LEU A 181 -12.12 -12.32 29.87
N CYS A 182 -12.54 -11.04 29.88
CA CYS A 182 -11.84 -9.98 30.61
C CYS A 182 -12.28 -9.94 32.08
N VAL A 183 -11.30 -9.90 32.97
CA VAL A 183 -11.48 -9.69 34.42
C VAL A 183 -11.28 -8.21 34.76
#